data_0910381f8700700465c6cdfdc2330777
#
_entry.id   0910381f8700700465c6cdfdc2330777
#
_cell.length_a   1.000
_cell.length_b   1.000
_cell.length_c   1.000
_cell.angle_alpha   90.00
_cell.angle_beta   90.00
_cell.angle_gamma   90.00
#
_symmetry.space_group_name_H-M   'P 1'
#
loop_
_entity.id
_entity.type
_entity.pdbx_description
1 polymer ?
#
loop_
_entity_poly.entity_id
_entity_poly.type
_entity_poly.pdbx_seq_one_letter_code
_entity_poly.pdbx_strand_id
1 'polypeptide(L)'
;MITLALSKGRIFEETLPLLRAAGIEVLEDPEKSRKLILTTNQPDVRVLVVRATDVPTYVQYGGADMGITGKDTLLEHGSDGLYQPLDLQIAKCRISVAVRADFDYASAVKQGSRLKVATKYVAISREFFASKGVHVDLIKLYGSMELAPLVGMADAIVDLVSTGNTLKANHLVEVEHIMDISSRLVVNQAALKLKQAPIRKIIDAFASAIAQ
;
A
#
# COMPACT_ATOMS: atom_id res chain seq x y z
N MET A 1 2.99 18.39 19.28
CA MET A 1 2.30 18.30 17.96
C MET A 1 2.55 16.93 17.38
N ILE A 2 1.49 16.25 16.93
CA ILE A 2 1.53 14.96 16.21
C ILE A 2 1.25 15.21 14.73
N THR A 3 2.05 14.60 13.87
CA THR A 3 1.92 14.70 12.42
C THR A 3 1.64 13.30 11.84
N LEU A 4 0.49 13.13 11.16
CA LEU A 4 0.12 11.90 10.46
C LEU A 4 0.30 12.06 8.96
N ALA A 5 0.99 11.14 8.31
CA ALA A 5 1.10 11.07 6.85
C ALA A 5 0.04 10.14 6.27
N LEU A 6 -0.80 10.65 5.37
CA LEU A 6 -1.86 9.91 4.68
C LEU A 6 -1.79 10.16 3.18
N SER A 7 -2.22 9.17 2.38
CA SER A 7 -2.43 9.38 0.95
C SER A 7 -3.89 9.67 0.66
N LYS A 8 -4.16 10.41 -0.42
CA LYS A 8 -5.53 10.60 -0.93
C LYS A 8 -6.20 9.29 -1.35
N GLY A 9 -7.50 9.35 -1.58
CA GLY A 9 -8.31 8.25 -2.07
C GLY A 9 -8.73 7.27 -0.97
N ARG A 10 -8.91 6.00 -1.34
CA ARG A 10 -9.54 4.97 -0.51
C ARG A 10 -8.93 4.82 0.89
N ILE A 11 -7.59 4.87 1.01
CA ILE A 11 -6.92 4.79 2.32
C ILE A 11 -7.34 5.97 3.21
N PHE A 12 -7.39 7.19 2.66
CA PHE A 12 -7.82 8.36 3.42
C PHE A 12 -9.27 8.21 3.88
N GLU A 13 -10.18 7.87 2.96
CA GLU A 13 -11.61 7.73 3.23
C GLU A 13 -11.88 6.68 4.32
N GLU A 14 -11.27 5.50 4.20
CA GLU A 14 -11.43 4.42 5.17
C GLU A 14 -10.69 4.67 6.50
N THR A 15 -9.74 5.62 6.54
CA THR A 15 -9.08 6.08 7.77
C THR A 15 -9.93 7.06 8.58
N LEU A 16 -10.83 7.81 7.96
CA LEU A 16 -11.64 8.81 8.66
C LEU A 16 -12.42 8.27 9.86
N PRO A 17 -13.07 7.09 9.81
CA PRO A 17 -13.73 6.50 10.97
C PRO A 17 -12.76 6.22 12.13
N LEU A 18 -11.55 5.75 11.83
CA LEU A 18 -10.52 5.48 12.84
C LEU A 18 -10.02 6.77 13.50
N LEU A 19 -9.82 7.83 12.71
CA LEU A 19 -9.47 9.15 13.23
C LEU A 19 -10.57 9.68 14.16
N ARG A 20 -11.85 9.57 13.77
CA ARG A 20 -12.99 9.96 14.61
C ARG A 20 -13.03 9.19 15.93
N ALA A 21 -12.74 7.88 15.91
CA ALA A 21 -12.64 7.07 17.11
C ALA A 21 -11.53 7.56 18.06
N ALA A 22 -10.46 8.14 17.53
CA ALA A 22 -9.41 8.82 18.30
C ALA A 22 -9.76 10.27 18.68
N GLY A 23 -10.97 10.76 18.35
CA GLY A 23 -11.40 12.14 18.57
C GLY A 23 -10.74 13.15 17.64
N ILE A 24 -10.24 12.70 16.49
CA ILE A 24 -9.56 13.53 15.50
C ILE A 24 -10.49 13.71 14.28
N GLU A 25 -10.80 14.94 13.97
CA GLU A 25 -11.58 15.32 12.78
C GLU A 25 -10.73 16.19 11.86
N VAL A 26 -10.58 15.76 10.62
CA VAL A 26 -9.91 16.57 9.59
C VAL A 26 -10.90 17.64 9.10
N LEU A 27 -10.50 18.90 9.17
CA LEU A 27 -11.39 20.02 8.88
C LEU A 27 -11.52 20.36 7.39
N GLU A 28 -10.63 19.82 6.57
CA GLU A 28 -10.58 20.09 5.13
C GLU A 28 -10.65 18.77 4.34
N ASP A 29 -11.43 18.78 3.26
CA ASP A 29 -11.48 17.66 2.31
C ASP A 29 -10.22 17.69 1.41
N PRO A 30 -9.36 16.67 1.46
CA PRO A 30 -8.14 16.63 0.67
C PRO A 30 -8.40 16.57 -0.84
N GLU A 31 -9.55 16.05 -1.28
CA GLU A 31 -9.89 15.99 -2.72
C GLU A 31 -10.25 17.36 -3.27
N LYS A 32 -10.78 18.26 -2.43
CA LYS A 32 -11.16 19.63 -2.81
C LYS A 32 -10.06 20.65 -2.50
N SER A 33 -9.19 20.34 -1.55
CA SER A 33 -8.11 21.23 -1.13
C SER A 33 -6.82 20.96 -1.91
N ARG A 34 -6.10 22.05 -2.25
CA ARG A 34 -4.71 21.94 -2.76
C ARG A 34 -3.67 21.95 -1.66
N LYS A 35 -4.09 22.13 -0.40
CA LYS A 35 -3.18 22.09 0.74
C LYS A 35 -2.65 20.69 0.95
N LEU A 36 -1.38 20.60 1.28
CA LEU A 36 -0.70 19.34 1.61
C LEU A 36 -0.56 19.13 3.12
N ILE A 37 -0.90 20.15 3.91
CA ILE A 37 -0.98 20.07 5.37
C ILE A 37 -2.42 20.46 5.74
N LEU A 38 -3.15 19.51 6.30
CA LEU A 38 -4.52 19.69 6.72
C LEU A 38 -4.58 19.84 8.24
N THR A 39 -5.39 20.80 8.69
CA THR A 39 -5.67 21.01 10.11
C THR A 39 -6.76 20.05 10.60
N THR A 40 -6.75 19.81 11.90
CA THR A 40 -7.78 19.02 12.57
C THR A 40 -8.47 19.86 13.67
N ASN A 41 -9.52 19.29 14.26
CA ASN A 41 -10.16 19.87 15.45
C ASN A 41 -9.23 19.93 16.67
N GLN A 42 -8.09 19.22 16.65
CA GLN A 42 -7.07 19.25 17.69
C GLN A 42 -5.88 20.09 17.22
N PRO A 43 -5.54 21.22 17.87
CA PRO A 43 -4.50 22.14 17.40
C PRO A 43 -3.09 21.54 17.42
N ASP A 44 -2.89 20.46 18.17
CA ASP A 44 -1.64 19.72 18.28
C ASP A 44 -1.57 18.47 17.38
N VAL A 45 -2.56 18.28 16.48
CA VAL A 45 -2.61 17.18 15.51
C VAL A 45 -2.82 17.76 14.09
N ARG A 46 -2.00 17.32 13.14
CA ARG A 46 -2.14 17.68 11.72
C ARG A 46 -1.94 16.47 10.81
N VAL A 47 -2.47 16.56 9.60
CA VAL A 47 -2.34 15.53 8.57
C VAL A 47 -1.50 16.05 7.42
N LEU A 48 -0.48 15.30 7.00
CA LEU A 48 0.25 15.51 5.75
C LEU A 48 -0.38 14.67 4.66
N VAL A 49 -0.68 15.28 3.53
CA VAL A 49 -1.18 14.59 2.33
C VAL A 49 -0.01 14.32 1.39
N VAL A 50 0.39 13.07 1.29
CA VAL A 50 1.53 12.62 0.48
C VAL A 50 1.13 11.44 -0.42
N ARG A 51 1.96 11.06 -1.37
CA ARG A 51 1.72 9.83 -2.15
C ARG A 51 1.84 8.60 -1.25
N ALA A 52 1.03 7.57 -1.49
CA ALA A 52 1.06 6.34 -0.70
C ALA A 52 2.46 5.72 -0.60
N THR A 53 3.23 5.77 -1.70
CA THR A 53 4.62 5.28 -1.77
C THR A 53 5.60 6.07 -0.92
N ASP A 54 5.28 7.32 -0.60
CA ASP A 54 6.17 8.22 0.13
C ASP A 54 5.88 8.23 1.64
N VAL A 55 4.71 7.73 2.06
CA VAL A 55 4.32 7.68 3.48
C VAL A 55 5.40 7.03 4.36
N PRO A 56 5.96 5.84 4.02
CA PRO A 56 7.01 5.23 4.84
C PRO A 56 8.24 6.12 4.96
N THR A 57 8.67 6.77 3.89
CA THR A 57 9.82 7.68 3.89
C THR A 57 9.58 8.89 4.80
N TYR A 58 8.41 9.53 4.72
CA TYR A 58 8.08 10.66 5.59
C TYR A 58 8.11 10.27 7.08
N VAL A 59 7.61 9.06 7.40
CA VAL A 59 7.63 8.55 8.77
C VAL A 59 9.06 8.17 9.19
N GLN A 60 9.79 7.46 8.35
CA GLN A 60 11.15 7.01 8.63
C GLN A 60 12.09 8.17 8.97
N TYR A 61 12.04 9.24 8.19
CA TYR A 61 12.91 10.42 8.37
C TYR A 61 12.32 11.48 9.29
N GLY A 62 11.23 11.20 10.00
CA GLY A 62 10.65 12.09 11.01
C GLY A 62 9.90 13.31 10.45
N GLY A 63 9.61 13.35 9.15
CA GLY A 63 8.71 14.33 8.54
C GLY A 63 7.27 14.15 9.02
N ALA A 64 6.92 12.93 9.41
CA ALA A 64 5.70 12.59 10.13
C ALA A 64 6.03 11.67 11.31
N ASP A 65 5.24 11.75 12.38
CA ASP A 65 5.38 10.88 13.56
C ASP A 65 4.77 9.50 13.31
N MET A 66 3.69 9.49 12.54
CA MET A 66 2.89 8.31 12.19
C MET A 66 2.43 8.41 10.74
N GLY A 67 2.03 7.29 10.17
CA GLY A 67 1.45 7.25 8.83
C GLY A 67 0.60 6.02 8.61
N ILE A 68 -0.22 6.04 7.54
CA ILE A 68 -1.03 4.89 7.13
C ILE A 68 -0.73 4.60 5.66
N THR A 69 -0.35 3.37 5.38
CA THR A 69 0.00 2.92 4.04
C THR A 69 -0.28 1.43 3.87
N GLY A 70 -0.35 0.95 2.63
CA GLY A 70 -0.54 -0.46 2.34
C GLY A 70 0.65 -1.32 2.75
N LYS A 71 0.39 -2.56 3.15
CA LYS A 71 1.42 -3.57 3.44
C LYS A 71 2.36 -3.78 2.23
N ASP A 72 1.83 -3.71 1.02
CA ASP A 72 2.58 -3.77 -0.24
C ASP A 72 3.68 -2.72 -0.33
N THR A 73 3.32 -1.48 -0.01
CA THR A 73 4.27 -0.35 0.01
C THR A 73 5.36 -0.55 1.06
N LEU A 74 5.01 -1.06 2.24
CA LEU A 74 5.99 -1.33 3.30
C LEU A 74 6.95 -2.44 2.94
N LEU A 75 6.49 -3.51 2.29
CA LEU A 75 7.33 -4.61 1.82
C LEU A 75 8.33 -4.16 0.74
N GLU A 76 7.91 -3.25 -0.15
CA GLU A 76 8.81 -2.67 -1.17
C GLU A 76 9.79 -1.64 -0.59
N HIS A 77 9.38 -0.91 0.46
CA HIS A 77 10.21 0.12 1.09
C HIS A 77 11.28 -0.45 2.03
N GLY A 78 10.95 -1.54 2.72
CA GLY A 78 11.69 -2.04 3.87
C GLY A 78 11.16 -1.47 5.19
N SER A 79 11.60 -2.05 6.31
CA SER A 79 11.04 -1.76 7.65
C SER A 79 11.98 -0.99 8.57
N ASP A 80 13.15 -0.56 8.11
CA ASP A 80 14.16 0.10 8.94
C ASP A 80 13.62 1.40 9.57
N GLY A 81 13.74 1.50 10.89
CA GLY A 81 13.29 2.69 11.63
C GLY A 81 11.77 2.84 11.77
N LEU A 82 10.98 1.90 11.25
CA LEU A 82 9.52 1.91 11.31
C LEU A 82 9.01 0.86 12.30
N TYR A 83 8.05 1.26 13.12
CA TYR A 83 7.27 0.37 13.96
C TYR A 83 5.86 0.22 13.39
N GLN A 84 5.36 -1.00 13.27
CA GLN A 84 4.05 -1.33 12.69
C GLN A 84 3.15 -1.93 13.76
N PRO A 85 2.51 -1.10 14.61
CA PRO A 85 1.71 -1.60 15.74
C PRO A 85 0.42 -2.29 15.32
N LEU A 86 -0.21 -1.86 14.22
CA LEU A 86 -1.57 -2.32 13.86
C LEU A 86 -1.71 -2.63 12.38
N ASP A 87 -2.41 -3.73 12.10
CA ASP A 87 -3.12 -3.97 10.86
C ASP A 87 -4.50 -3.30 10.97
N LEU A 88 -4.73 -2.26 10.18
CA LEU A 88 -5.95 -1.47 10.27
C LEU A 88 -7.16 -2.14 9.62
N GLN A 89 -6.96 -3.23 8.90
CA GLN A 89 -8.00 -4.00 8.20
C GLN A 89 -8.83 -3.17 7.18
N ILE A 90 -8.28 -2.06 6.71
CA ILE A 90 -8.88 -1.17 5.71
C ILE A 90 -8.16 -1.26 4.37
N ALA A 91 -8.79 -0.74 3.32
CA ALA A 91 -8.32 -0.74 1.94
C ALA A 91 -7.87 -2.14 1.48
N LYS A 92 -8.61 -3.19 1.88
CA LYS A 92 -8.29 -4.59 1.57
C LYS A 92 -8.26 -4.83 0.07
N CYS A 93 -7.22 -5.51 -0.37
CA CYS A 93 -7.02 -6.00 -1.72
C CYS A 93 -6.04 -7.18 -1.69
N ARG A 94 -5.59 -7.62 -2.85
CA ARG A 94 -4.56 -8.67 -2.95
C ARG A 94 -3.53 -8.31 -4.00
N ILE A 95 -2.33 -8.84 -3.89
CA ILE A 95 -1.35 -8.85 -4.97
C ILE A 95 -1.48 -10.18 -5.69
N SER A 96 -1.56 -10.12 -7.02
CA SER A 96 -1.74 -11.30 -7.84
C SER A 96 -0.94 -11.21 -9.14
N VAL A 97 -0.67 -12.37 -9.71
CA VAL A 97 -0.17 -12.49 -11.08
C VAL A 97 -1.36 -12.50 -12.03
N ALA A 98 -1.31 -11.68 -13.07
CA ALA A 98 -2.31 -11.69 -14.12
C ALA A 98 -1.64 -11.72 -15.50
N VAL A 99 -2.31 -12.35 -16.46
CA VAL A 99 -1.82 -12.55 -17.84
C VAL A 99 -2.96 -12.27 -18.82
N ARG A 100 -2.64 -12.17 -20.10
CA ARG A 100 -3.67 -12.17 -21.15
C ARG A 100 -4.45 -13.49 -21.12
N ALA A 101 -5.73 -13.41 -21.41
CA ALA A 101 -6.62 -14.57 -21.37
C ALA A 101 -6.20 -15.69 -22.37
N ASP A 102 -5.46 -15.35 -23.41
CA ASP A 102 -4.94 -16.28 -24.42
C ASP A 102 -3.52 -16.80 -24.12
N PHE A 103 -2.90 -16.41 -23.00
CA PHE A 103 -1.56 -16.84 -22.61
C PHE A 103 -1.62 -18.06 -21.68
N ASP A 104 -0.99 -19.16 -22.08
CA ASP A 104 -0.89 -20.38 -21.25
C ASP A 104 0.23 -20.25 -20.20
N TYR A 105 -0.09 -19.57 -19.11
CA TYR A 105 0.83 -19.33 -18.00
C TYR A 105 1.31 -20.64 -17.34
N ALA A 106 0.41 -21.61 -17.16
CA ALA A 106 0.74 -22.86 -16.47
C ALA A 106 1.78 -23.68 -17.26
N SER A 107 1.61 -23.78 -18.58
CA SER A 107 2.59 -24.43 -19.46
C SER A 107 3.92 -23.69 -19.50
N ALA A 108 3.90 -22.36 -19.57
CA ALA A 108 5.12 -21.54 -19.57
C ALA A 108 5.95 -21.74 -18.29
N VAL A 109 5.31 -21.74 -17.13
CA VAL A 109 5.96 -22.01 -15.83
C VAL A 109 6.50 -23.44 -15.78
N LYS A 110 5.71 -24.45 -16.18
CA LYS A 110 6.11 -25.86 -16.17
C LYS A 110 7.29 -26.17 -17.10
N GLN A 111 7.36 -25.48 -18.23
CA GLN A 111 8.47 -25.65 -19.19
C GLN A 111 9.74 -24.90 -18.78
N GLY A 112 9.72 -24.17 -17.69
CA GLY A 112 10.85 -23.35 -17.24
C GLY A 112 11.12 -22.14 -18.11
N SER A 113 10.11 -21.64 -18.82
CA SER A 113 10.23 -20.44 -19.64
C SER A 113 10.60 -19.23 -18.80
N ARG A 114 11.48 -18.39 -19.31
CA ARG A 114 11.82 -17.11 -18.68
C ARG A 114 10.74 -16.09 -18.99
N LEU A 115 9.96 -15.71 -17.97
CA LEU A 115 8.83 -14.80 -18.14
C LEU A 115 9.26 -13.34 -17.96
N LYS A 116 8.76 -12.45 -18.81
CA LYS A 116 8.82 -11.01 -18.60
C LYS A 116 7.62 -10.56 -17.78
N VAL A 117 7.86 -9.97 -16.63
CA VAL A 117 6.82 -9.57 -15.69
C VAL A 117 6.90 -8.07 -15.42
N ALA A 118 5.85 -7.34 -15.83
CA ALA A 118 5.76 -5.91 -15.54
C ALA A 118 5.09 -5.69 -14.16
N THR A 119 5.71 -4.87 -13.33
CA THR A 119 5.24 -4.65 -11.97
C THR A 119 5.79 -3.35 -11.36
N LYS A 120 5.04 -2.81 -10.42
CA LYS A 120 5.51 -1.81 -9.46
C LYS A 120 6.18 -2.48 -8.25
N TYR A 121 5.87 -3.74 -7.98
CA TYR A 121 6.24 -4.51 -6.78
C TYR A 121 7.42 -5.45 -7.08
N VAL A 122 8.60 -4.86 -7.28
CA VAL A 122 9.80 -5.58 -7.75
C VAL A 122 10.34 -6.54 -6.67
N ALA A 123 10.39 -6.11 -5.41
CA ALA A 123 10.90 -6.95 -4.32
C ALA A 123 9.96 -8.14 -4.06
N ILE A 124 8.65 -7.86 -3.92
CA ILE A 124 7.62 -8.89 -3.71
C ILE A 124 7.62 -9.90 -4.87
N SER A 125 7.65 -9.41 -6.12
CA SER A 125 7.65 -10.28 -7.29
C SER A 125 8.88 -11.15 -7.37
N ARG A 126 10.07 -10.59 -7.09
CA ARG A 126 11.32 -11.35 -7.08
C ARG A 126 11.28 -12.48 -6.06
N GLU A 127 10.86 -12.19 -4.83
CA GLU A 127 10.75 -13.19 -3.77
C GLU A 127 9.75 -14.28 -4.13
N PHE A 128 8.57 -13.90 -4.62
CA PHE A 128 7.53 -14.83 -5.01
C PHE A 128 7.99 -15.81 -6.09
N PHE A 129 8.51 -15.32 -7.22
CA PHE A 129 8.95 -16.17 -8.31
C PHE A 129 10.19 -17.00 -7.94
N ALA A 130 11.10 -16.43 -7.16
CA ALA A 130 12.27 -17.17 -6.65
C ALA A 130 11.86 -18.33 -5.75
N SER A 131 10.87 -18.15 -4.87
CA SER A 131 10.36 -19.20 -3.97
C SER A 131 9.75 -20.38 -4.74
N LYS A 132 9.31 -20.16 -5.98
CA LYS A 132 8.73 -21.17 -6.88
C LYS A 132 9.74 -21.73 -7.89
N GLY A 133 10.97 -21.22 -7.90
CA GLY A 133 11.98 -21.60 -8.88
C GLY A 133 11.67 -21.13 -10.30
N VAL A 134 10.84 -20.10 -10.45
CA VAL A 134 10.47 -19.53 -11.76
C VAL A 134 11.42 -18.38 -12.12
N HIS A 135 12.03 -18.45 -13.29
CA HIS A 135 12.91 -17.41 -13.81
C HIS A 135 12.09 -16.26 -14.42
N VAL A 136 12.32 -15.04 -13.94
CA VAL A 136 11.62 -13.86 -14.45
C VAL A 136 12.57 -12.71 -14.77
N ASP A 137 12.21 -11.92 -15.79
CA ASP A 137 12.76 -10.60 -16.06
C ASP A 137 11.74 -9.56 -15.59
N LEU A 138 12.07 -8.85 -14.51
CA LEU A 138 11.18 -7.86 -13.92
C LEU A 138 11.33 -6.51 -14.61
N ILE A 139 10.23 -6.00 -15.14
CA ILE A 139 10.14 -4.68 -15.78
C ILE A 139 9.42 -3.75 -14.82
N LYS A 140 10.16 -2.81 -14.22
CA LYS A 140 9.58 -1.86 -13.27
C LYS A 140 8.75 -0.80 -13.98
N LEU A 141 7.48 -0.71 -13.63
CA LEU A 141 6.55 0.34 -14.02
C LEU A 141 6.02 1.06 -12.78
N TYR A 142 5.41 2.23 -12.97
CA TYR A 142 4.83 3.04 -11.89
C TYR A 142 3.30 3.10 -11.94
N GLY A 143 2.69 2.60 -13.01
CA GLY A 143 1.25 2.54 -13.21
C GLY A 143 0.90 1.94 -14.57
N SER A 144 -0.39 1.68 -14.79
CA SER A 144 -0.95 1.12 -16.04
C SER A 144 -0.27 -0.19 -16.46
N MET A 145 -0.04 -1.08 -15.50
CA MET A 145 0.62 -2.38 -15.73
C MET A 145 -0.10 -3.20 -16.79
N GLU A 146 -1.42 -3.10 -16.86
CA GLU A 146 -2.28 -3.85 -17.80
C GLU A 146 -1.91 -3.62 -19.26
N LEU A 147 -1.31 -2.46 -19.59
CA LEU A 147 -0.87 -2.17 -20.96
C LEU A 147 0.31 -3.04 -21.39
N ALA A 148 1.18 -3.43 -20.47
CA ALA A 148 2.42 -4.12 -20.81
C ALA A 148 2.21 -5.45 -21.57
N PRO A 149 1.28 -6.34 -21.13
CA PRO A 149 0.96 -7.54 -21.91
C PRO A 149 0.25 -7.24 -23.24
N LEU A 150 -0.57 -6.20 -23.28
CA LEU A 150 -1.35 -5.86 -24.47
C LEU A 150 -0.48 -5.36 -25.61
N VAL A 151 0.63 -4.68 -25.31
CA VAL A 151 1.60 -4.18 -26.29
C VAL A 151 2.78 -5.14 -26.50
N GLY A 152 2.74 -6.35 -25.93
CA GLY A 152 3.78 -7.37 -26.08
C GLY A 152 5.09 -7.07 -25.34
N MET A 153 5.07 -6.16 -24.36
CA MET A 153 6.24 -5.80 -23.55
C MET A 153 6.49 -6.81 -22.44
N ALA A 154 5.44 -7.43 -21.91
CA ALA A 154 5.52 -8.43 -20.84
C ALA A 154 4.58 -9.61 -21.12
N ASP A 155 4.89 -10.77 -20.54
CA ASP A 155 4.04 -11.97 -20.58
C ASP A 155 2.99 -11.94 -19.46
N ALA A 156 3.36 -11.36 -18.31
CA ALA A 156 2.54 -11.27 -17.12
C ALA A 156 2.70 -9.91 -16.44
N ILE A 157 1.77 -9.61 -15.55
CA ILE A 157 1.89 -8.50 -14.59
C ILE A 157 1.76 -9.01 -13.17
N VAL A 158 2.36 -8.28 -12.21
CA VAL A 158 2.06 -8.40 -10.79
C VAL A 158 1.54 -7.06 -10.31
N ASP A 159 0.30 -7.03 -9.88
CA ASP A 159 -0.36 -5.79 -9.42
C ASP A 159 -1.40 -6.05 -8.33
N LEU A 160 -1.91 -4.95 -7.74
CA LEU A 160 -3.02 -4.99 -6.79
C LEU A 160 -4.33 -5.30 -7.52
N VAL A 161 -5.05 -6.26 -7.00
CA VAL A 161 -6.39 -6.62 -7.47
C VAL A 161 -7.37 -6.44 -6.30
N SER A 162 -8.35 -5.56 -6.48
CA SER A 162 -9.48 -5.41 -5.55
C SER A 162 -10.68 -6.19 -6.07
N THR A 163 -11.42 -5.63 -7.04
CA THR A 163 -12.59 -6.27 -7.66
C THR A 163 -12.25 -7.08 -8.91
N GLY A 164 -11.10 -6.85 -9.51
CA GLY A 164 -10.68 -7.44 -10.78
C GLY A 164 -11.30 -6.77 -12.02
N ASN A 165 -12.07 -5.69 -11.86
CA ASN A 165 -12.73 -5.01 -12.99
C ASN A 165 -11.73 -4.43 -14.00
N THR A 166 -10.61 -3.87 -13.52
CA THR A 166 -9.55 -3.34 -14.39
C THR A 166 -8.92 -4.44 -15.25
N LEU A 167 -8.65 -5.61 -14.66
CA LEU A 167 -8.13 -6.76 -15.40
C LEU A 167 -9.12 -7.20 -16.48
N LYS A 168 -10.39 -7.35 -16.14
CA LYS A 168 -11.45 -7.76 -17.09
C LYS A 168 -11.60 -6.76 -18.23
N ALA A 169 -11.59 -5.46 -17.93
CA ALA A 169 -11.71 -4.40 -18.93
C ALA A 169 -10.53 -4.39 -19.93
N ASN A 170 -9.38 -4.96 -19.55
CA ASN A 170 -8.17 -5.06 -20.36
C ASN A 170 -7.87 -6.49 -20.82
N HIS A 171 -8.88 -7.38 -20.81
CA HIS A 171 -8.74 -8.78 -21.28
C HIS A 171 -7.64 -9.57 -20.56
N LEU A 172 -7.37 -9.24 -19.29
CA LEU A 172 -6.45 -9.96 -18.43
C LEU A 172 -7.22 -10.86 -17.45
N VAL A 173 -6.59 -11.96 -17.10
CA VAL A 173 -7.09 -12.92 -16.11
C VAL A 173 -6.08 -13.09 -14.99
N GLU A 174 -6.56 -13.16 -13.76
CA GLU A 174 -5.78 -13.48 -12.59
C GLU A 174 -5.47 -14.98 -12.60
N VAL A 175 -4.19 -15.35 -12.47
CA VAL A 175 -3.73 -16.74 -12.55
C VAL A 175 -3.10 -17.25 -11.26
N GLU A 176 -2.52 -16.36 -10.45
CA GLU A 176 -1.98 -16.71 -9.13
C GLU A 176 -2.21 -15.59 -8.11
N HIS A 177 -2.61 -15.98 -6.91
CA HIS A 177 -2.65 -15.13 -5.73
C HIS A 177 -1.28 -15.15 -5.04
N ILE A 178 -0.73 -13.97 -4.73
CA ILE A 178 0.55 -13.84 -4.03
C ILE A 178 0.30 -13.63 -2.54
N MET A 179 -0.43 -12.57 -2.18
CA MET A 179 -0.77 -12.28 -0.78
C MET A 179 -1.93 -11.30 -0.64
N ASP A 180 -2.59 -11.36 0.51
CA ASP A 180 -3.59 -10.36 0.90
C ASP A 180 -2.92 -9.11 1.45
N ILE A 181 -3.50 -7.97 1.11
CA ILE A 181 -3.03 -6.63 1.48
C ILE A 181 -4.12 -5.91 2.26
N SER A 182 -3.69 -5.26 3.34
CA SER A 182 -4.45 -4.27 4.11
C SER A 182 -3.53 -3.12 4.48
N SER A 183 -4.11 -1.99 4.88
CA SER A 183 -3.31 -0.85 5.33
C SER A 183 -2.80 -1.05 6.75
N ARG A 184 -1.61 -0.55 6.99
CA ARG A 184 -0.89 -0.62 8.27
C ARG A 184 -0.71 0.77 8.86
N LEU A 185 -0.84 0.86 10.17
CA LEU A 185 -0.33 2.01 10.91
C LEU A 185 1.17 1.84 11.07
N VAL A 186 1.93 2.86 10.68
CA VAL A 186 3.39 2.92 10.88
C VAL A 186 3.74 4.10 11.78
N VAL A 187 4.75 3.92 12.63
CA VAL A 187 5.20 4.92 13.60
C VAL A 187 6.70 5.05 13.54
N ASN A 188 7.19 6.28 13.57
CA ASN A 188 8.60 6.56 13.71
C ASN A 188 9.08 6.14 15.10
N GLN A 189 10.14 5.32 15.17
CA GLN A 189 10.63 4.79 16.46
C GLN A 189 11.13 5.87 17.42
N ALA A 190 11.74 6.93 16.91
CA ALA A 190 12.21 8.05 17.73
C ALA A 190 11.00 8.88 18.24
N ALA A 191 10.03 9.16 17.37
CA ALA A 191 8.81 9.84 17.75
C ALA A 191 8.03 9.05 18.81
N LEU A 192 7.96 7.72 18.71
CA LEU A 192 7.33 6.87 19.71
C LEU A 192 7.97 7.01 21.10
N LYS A 193 9.28 7.20 21.17
CA LYS A 193 9.99 7.45 22.44
C LYS A 193 9.76 8.87 22.97
N LEU A 194 9.80 9.86 22.10
CA LEU A 194 9.73 11.28 22.47
C LEU A 194 8.29 11.75 22.76
N LYS A 195 7.30 11.16 22.09
CA LYS A 195 5.88 11.54 22.15
C LYS A 195 4.99 10.35 22.52
N GLN A 196 5.46 9.51 23.44
CA GLN A 196 4.85 8.22 23.76
C GLN A 196 3.35 8.33 24.11
N ALA A 197 2.98 9.21 25.02
CA ALA A 197 1.60 9.30 25.51
C ALA A 197 0.58 9.65 24.41
N PRO A 198 0.74 10.73 23.61
CA PRO A 198 -0.20 11.04 22.54
C PRO A 198 -0.20 10.01 21.41
N ILE A 199 0.94 9.42 21.06
CA ILE A 199 1.01 8.37 20.03
C ILE A 199 0.28 7.10 20.50
N ARG A 200 0.50 6.65 21.74
CA ARG A 200 -0.21 5.49 22.30
C ARG A 200 -1.70 5.70 22.34
N LYS A 201 -2.18 6.88 22.74
CA LYS A 201 -3.61 7.21 22.75
C LYS A 201 -4.26 6.98 21.36
N ILE A 202 -3.58 7.37 20.30
CA ILE A 202 -4.08 7.16 18.92
C ILE A 202 -4.05 5.67 18.57
N ILE A 203 -2.95 4.96 18.88
CA ILE A 203 -2.82 3.52 18.61
C ILE A 203 -3.94 2.74 19.32
N ASP A 204 -4.18 3.01 20.61
CA ASP A 204 -5.17 2.32 21.43
C ASP A 204 -6.60 2.59 20.92
N ALA A 205 -6.89 3.83 20.50
CA ALA A 205 -8.18 4.20 19.93
C ALA A 205 -8.41 3.47 18.60
N PHE A 206 -7.41 3.40 17.73
CA PHE A 206 -7.49 2.65 16.46
C PHE A 206 -7.66 1.15 16.73
N ALA A 207 -6.89 0.57 17.65
CA ALA A 207 -7.01 -0.84 18.02
C ALA A 207 -8.43 -1.17 18.51
N SER A 208 -9.00 -0.31 19.34
CA SER A 208 -10.37 -0.47 19.86
C SER A 208 -11.43 -0.36 18.76
N ALA A 209 -11.23 0.52 17.78
CA ALA A 209 -12.15 0.70 16.65
C ALA A 209 -12.12 -0.47 15.64
N ILE A 210 -10.97 -1.13 15.50
CA ILE A 210 -10.80 -2.29 14.60
C ILE A 210 -11.41 -3.56 15.23
N ALA A 211 -11.45 -3.66 16.55
CA ALA A 211 -11.95 -4.83 17.27
C ALA A 211 -13.48 -4.91 17.33
N GLN A 212 -14.19 -3.85 16.91
CA GLN A 212 -15.65 -3.79 16.82
C GLN A 212 -16.16 -4.29 15.47
#